data_2e5c6d4371fddacd4f64fef804c6bd96
#
_entry.id   2e5c6d4371fddacd4f64fef804c6bd96
#
_cell.length_a   1.000
_cell.length_b   1.000
_cell.length_c   1.000
_cell.angle_alpha   90.00
_cell.angle_beta   90.00
_cell.angle_gamma   90.00
#
_symmetry.space_group_name_H-M   'P 1'
#
loop_
_entity.id
_entity.type
_entity.pdbx_description
1 polymer ?
#
loop_
_entity_poly.entity_id
_entity_poly.type
_entity_poly.pdbx_seq_one_letter_code
_entity_poly.pdbx_strand_id
1 'polypeptide(L)'
;MKIVYVYDSIARIGGMERILTDKMNYLAEIYGHEVYLITSSQGNHPLSFPLSDKVEHIDLDTKFHLQYQHPLLEQLKVGWTLNHKFEQKLKKEIRLINPDIISGNTSFKADLICKLDCKAKKIIESHCAKIYTRIPANRKKSFFKDIKDRYVSYQCFRDVKRYSDAIVTLTQGDAAMWGQHPNIHIIPNTTSIDIQTISSCEAPRVIAAGRLTW
;
A
#
# COMPACT_ATOMS: atom_id res chain seq x y z
N MET A 1 9.17 8.41 17.83
CA MET A 1 9.27 7.07 17.23
C MET A 1 9.74 7.21 15.79
N LYS A 2 10.42 6.20 15.27
CA LYS A 2 10.79 6.09 13.86
C LYS A 2 9.77 5.23 13.12
N ILE A 3 9.09 5.79 12.14
CA ILE A 3 8.01 5.14 11.39
C ILE A 3 8.38 5.09 9.91
N VAL A 4 8.39 3.91 9.32
CA VAL A 4 8.68 3.71 7.90
C VAL A 4 7.41 3.27 7.18
N TYR A 5 7.03 3.99 6.13
CA TYR A 5 6.01 3.60 5.18
C TYR A 5 6.67 2.99 3.95
N VAL A 6 6.23 1.80 3.54
CA VAL A 6 6.74 1.12 2.34
C VAL A 6 5.63 1.05 1.29
N TYR A 7 5.88 1.65 0.13
CA TYR A 7 4.90 1.78 -0.93
C TYR A 7 5.53 1.58 -2.32
N ASP A 8 4.72 1.36 -3.35
CA ASP A 8 5.24 1.22 -4.70
C ASP A 8 5.71 2.57 -5.25
N SER A 9 4.78 3.50 -5.38
CA SER A 9 5.01 4.87 -5.85
C SER A 9 3.82 5.75 -5.48
N ILE A 10 4.05 6.99 -5.13
CA ILE A 10 3.01 8.00 -4.88
C ILE A 10 2.95 9.05 -5.99
N ALA A 11 3.32 8.67 -7.22
CA ALA A 11 3.25 9.52 -8.41
C ALA A 11 1.84 9.62 -9.00
N ARG A 12 0.92 8.71 -8.64
CA ARG A 12 -0.43 8.69 -9.18
C ARG A 12 -1.37 9.49 -8.30
N ILE A 13 -2.23 10.32 -8.91
CA ILE A 13 -3.29 11.00 -8.16
C ILE A 13 -4.36 9.99 -7.79
N GLY A 14 -4.49 9.67 -6.53
CA GLY A 14 -5.47 8.71 -6.00
C GLY A 14 -5.79 8.97 -4.54
N GLY A 15 -6.89 8.38 -4.08
CA GLY A 15 -7.34 8.54 -2.68
C GLY A 15 -6.37 7.91 -1.69
N MET A 16 -5.70 6.82 -2.06
CA MET A 16 -4.75 6.13 -1.20
C MET A 16 -3.46 6.94 -1.03
N GLU A 17 -2.93 7.49 -2.12
CA GLU A 17 -1.75 8.35 -2.12
C GLU A 17 -1.98 9.60 -1.27
N ARG A 18 -3.18 10.20 -1.38
CA ARG A 18 -3.57 11.34 -0.55
C ARG A 18 -3.59 10.99 0.93
N ILE A 19 -4.32 9.94 1.31
CA ILE A 19 -4.42 9.52 2.71
C ILE A 19 -3.07 9.17 3.31
N LEU A 20 -2.19 8.50 2.55
CA LEU A 20 -0.84 8.18 3.01
C LEU A 20 -0.01 9.46 3.24
N THR A 21 -0.06 10.40 2.29
CA THR A 21 0.66 11.68 2.42
C THR A 21 0.14 12.48 3.62
N ASP A 22 -1.17 12.62 3.75
CA ASP A 22 -1.80 13.35 4.87
C ASP A 22 -1.40 12.71 6.22
N LYS A 23 -1.40 11.37 6.33
CA LYS A 23 -0.96 10.66 7.55
C LYS A 23 0.51 10.88 7.87
N MET A 24 1.39 10.74 6.88
CA MET A 24 2.82 10.94 7.08
C MET A 24 3.12 12.37 7.53
N ASN A 25 2.51 13.36 6.86
CA ASN A 25 2.66 14.76 7.22
C ASN A 25 2.18 15.01 8.66
N TYR A 26 1.00 14.50 9.00
CA TYR A 26 0.43 14.69 10.34
C TYR A 26 1.31 14.06 11.44
N LEU A 27 1.82 12.85 11.21
CA LEU A 27 2.72 12.19 12.15
C LEU A 27 4.04 12.93 12.34
N ALA A 28 4.58 13.50 11.26
CA ALA A 28 5.83 14.23 11.29
C ALA A 28 5.67 15.64 11.88
N GLU A 29 4.63 16.37 11.49
CA GLU A 29 4.44 17.77 11.83
C GLU A 29 3.83 17.97 13.20
N ILE A 30 2.79 17.18 13.52
CA ILE A 30 1.99 17.36 14.73
C ILE A 30 2.50 16.49 15.88
N TYR A 31 2.83 15.23 15.61
CA TYR A 31 3.35 14.32 16.64
C TYR A 31 4.88 14.35 16.77
N GLY A 32 5.59 14.99 15.85
CA GLY A 32 7.06 15.08 15.89
C GLY A 32 7.76 13.72 15.74
N HIS A 33 7.14 12.79 15.01
CA HIS A 33 7.77 11.50 14.72
C HIS A 33 8.78 11.64 13.58
N GLU A 34 9.82 10.81 13.60
CA GLU A 34 10.73 10.63 12.47
C GLU A 34 10.02 9.71 11.46
N VAL A 35 9.56 10.28 10.34
CA VAL A 35 8.77 9.55 9.34
C VAL A 35 9.56 9.40 8.05
N TYR A 36 9.58 8.18 7.53
CA TYR A 36 10.26 7.80 6.30
C TYR A 36 9.26 7.20 5.32
N LEU A 37 9.34 7.63 4.07
CA LEU A 37 8.65 7.00 2.95
C LEU A 37 9.67 6.25 2.10
N ILE A 38 9.56 4.93 2.01
CA ILE A 38 10.37 4.12 1.10
C ILE A 38 9.50 3.72 -0.09
N THR A 39 9.89 4.15 -1.29
CA THR A 39 9.23 3.75 -2.54
C THR A 39 10.09 2.76 -3.32
N SER A 40 9.44 1.90 -4.10
CA SER A 40 10.14 0.94 -4.95
C SER A 40 10.53 1.53 -6.30
N SER A 41 9.74 2.44 -6.82
CA SER A 41 9.82 2.88 -8.22
C SER A 41 9.21 4.26 -8.44
N GLN A 42 9.56 5.24 -7.62
CA GLN A 42 9.12 6.63 -7.78
C GLN A 42 9.79 7.27 -9.00
N GLY A 43 11.10 7.05 -9.15
CA GLY A 43 11.89 7.65 -10.22
C GLY A 43 11.82 9.18 -10.20
N ASN A 44 11.83 9.80 -11.39
CA ASN A 44 11.74 11.26 -11.54
C ASN A 44 10.29 11.79 -11.57
N HIS A 45 9.30 10.94 -11.24
CA HIS A 45 7.91 11.39 -11.22
C HIS A 45 7.66 12.26 -9.98
N PRO A 46 6.95 13.41 -10.15
CA PRO A 46 6.60 14.25 -9.01
C PRO A 46 5.68 13.49 -8.07
N LEU A 47 5.71 13.86 -6.79
CA LEU A 47 4.76 13.38 -5.81
C LEU A 47 3.37 13.95 -6.12
N SER A 48 2.32 13.13 -6.02
CA SER A 48 0.95 13.55 -6.34
C SER A 48 0.39 14.58 -5.38
N PHE A 49 0.86 14.54 -4.13
CA PHE A 49 0.45 15.43 -3.06
C PHE A 49 1.69 15.97 -2.33
N PRO A 50 1.63 17.20 -1.78
CA PRO A 50 2.76 17.79 -1.07
C PRO A 50 3.15 16.93 0.14
N LEU A 51 4.38 16.44 0.13
CA LEU A 51 4.97 15.77 1.27
C LEU A 51 5.74 16.78 2.11
N SER A 52 5.58 16.73 3.42
CA SER A 52 6.29 17.60 4.34
C SER A 52 7.81 17.39 4.27
N ASP A 53 8.59 18.47 4.37
CA ASP A 53 10.05 18.41 4.42
C ASP A 53 10.59 17.65 5.65
N LYS A 54 9.72 17.37 6.62
CA LYS A 54 10.04 16.53 7.79
C LYS A 54 9.92 15.03 7.52
N VAL A 55 9.38 14.64 6.36
CA VAL A 55 9.28 13.24 5.93
C VAL A 55 10.43 12.93 4.98
N GLU A 56 11.29 12.02 5.35
CA GLU A 56 12.39 11.59 4.50
C GLU A 56 11.88 10.60 3.43
N HIS A 57 12.12 10.89 2.15
CA HIS A 57 11.74 10.03 1.04
C HIS A 57 12.96 9.32 0.44
N ILE A 58 12.89 7.98 0.39
CA ILE A 58 13.93 7.11 -0.14
C ILE A 58 13.33 6.29 -1.28
N ASP A 59 13.80 6.47 -2.52
CA ASP A 59 13.40 5.62 -3.64
C ASP A 59 14.42 4.50 -3.88
N LEU A 60 13.96 3.26 -3.83
CA LEU A 60 14.81 2.09 -4.06
C LEU A 60 15.14 1.84 -5.53
N ASP A 61 14.51 2.55 -6.44
CA ASP A 61 14.73 2.46 -7.89
C ASP A 61 14.79 1.00 -8.39
N THR A 62 13.76 0.23 -8.09
CA THR A 62 13.71 -1.20 -8.45
C THR A 62 13.12 -1.44 -9.83
N LYS A 63 12.29 -0.53 -10.34
CA LYS A 63 11.73 -0.52 -11.70
C LYS A 63 11.04 -1.84 -12.09
N PHE A 64 10.10 -2.30 -11.29
CA PHE A 64 9.37 -3.56 -11.53
C PHE A 64 8.70 -3.61 -12.91
N HIS A 65 8.35 -2.48 -13.51
CA HIS A 65 7.74 -2.42 -14.84
C HIS A 65 8.64 -3.00 -15.94
N LEU A 66 9.97 -3.00 -15.76
CA LEU A 66 10.91 -3.53 -16.76
C LEU A 66 10.72 -5.02 -17.03
N GLN A 67 10.17 -5.79 -16.07
CA GLN A 67 9.90 -7.22 -16.31
C GLN A 67 8.95 -7.46 -17.48
N TYR A 68 8.03 -6.53 -17.76
CA TYR A 68 7.04 -6.68 -18.83
C TYR A 68 7.57 -6.40 -20.22
N GLN A 69 8.81 -5.94 -20.35
CA GLN A 69 9.50 -5.75 -21.63
C GLN A 69 10.12 -7.04 -22.18
N HIS A 70 10.09 -8.12 -21.40
CA HIS A 70 10.69 -9.42 -21.75
C HIS A 70 9.63 -10.46 -22.16
N PRO A 71 10.00 -11.47 -22.95
CA PRO A 71 9.16 -12.64 -23.22
C PRO A 71 8.72 -13.35 -21.93
N LEU A 72 7.58 -14.05 -21.97
CA LEU A 72 6.94 -14.63 -20.78
C LEU A 72 7.86 -15.48 -19.88
N LEU A 73 8.75 -16.29 -20.47
CA LEU A 73 9.68 -17.13 -19.70
C LEU A 73 10.77 -16.30 -19.02
N GLU A 74 11.22 -15.23 -19.68
CA GLU A 74 12.22 -14.33 -19.11
C GLU A 74 11.61 -13.42 -18.04
N GLN A 75 10.32 -13.04 -18.18
CA GLN A 75 9.61 -12.25 -17.17
C GLN A 75 9.70 -12.87 -15.79
N LEU A 76 9.68 -14.21 -15.67
CA LEU A 76 9.78 -14.89 -14.38
C LEU A 76 11.17 -14.70 -13.77
N LYS A 77 12.23 -14.84 -14.57
CA LYS A 77 13.62 -14.65 -14.10
C LYS A 77 13.87 -13.18 -13.71
N VAL A 78 13.48 -12.24 -14.60
CA VAL A 78 13.63 -10.81 -14.35
C VAL A 78 12.80 -10.39 -13.12
N GLY A 79 11.56 -10.85 -13.03
CA GLY A 79 10.71 -10.59 -11.88
C GLY A 79 11.30 -11.12 -10.56
N TRP A 80 11.88 -12.31 -10.57
CA TRP A 80 12.57 -12.87 -9.40
C TRP A 80 13.79 -12.02 -9.02
N THR A 81 14.62 -11.64 -9.99
CA THR A 81 15.80 -10.79 -9.77
C THR A 81 15.41 -9.41 -9.20
N LEU A 82 14.36 -8.78 -9.76
CA LEU A 82 13.87 -7.50 -9.27
C LEU A 82 13.29 -7.60 -7.85
N ASN A 83 12.57 -8.67 -7.54
CA ASN A 83 12.09 -8.93 -6.19
C ASN A 83 13.24 -9.08 -5.21
N HIS A 84 14.27 -9.86 -5.57
CA HIS A 84 15.44 -10.04 -4.72
C HIS A 84 16.20 -8.73 -4.51
N LYS A 85 16.41 -7.94 -5.59
CA LYS A 85 17.03 -6.61 -5.52
C LYS A 85 16.25 -5.67 -4.60
N PHE A 86 14.92 -5.64 -4.72
CA PHE A 86 14.05 -4.85 -3.85
C PHE A 86 14.22 -5.26 -2.39
N GLU A 87 14.14 -6.56 -2.11
CA GLU A 87 14.27 -7.09 -0.76
C GLU A 87 15.63 -6.74 -0.12
N GLN A 88 16.72 -6.87 -0.87
CA GLN A 88 18.07 -6.52 -0.39
C GLN A 88 18.17 -5.02 -0.08
N LYS A 89 17.70 -4.16 -0.99
CA LYS A 89 17.71 -2.72 -0.77
C LYS A 89 16.83 -2.32 0.42
N LEU A 90 15.61 -2.86 0.49
CA LEU A 90 14.69 -2.59 1.60
C LEU A 90 15.31 -3.02 2.94
N LYS A 91 15.87 -4.22 3.02
CA LYS A 91 16.57 -4.71 4.24
C LYS A 91 17.71 -3.81 4.66
N LYS A 92 18.47 -3.27 3.68
CA LYS A 92 19.55 -2.35 3.96
C LYS A 92 19.03 -1.06 4.60
N GLU A 93 18.03 -0.42 3.99
CA GLU A 93 17.46 0.83 4.51
C GLU A 93 16.78 0.62 5.87
N ILE A 94 16.03 -0.46 6.06
CA ILE A 94 15.43 -0.80 7.35
C ILE A 94 16.48 -0.97 8.45
N ARG A 95 17.63 -1.58 8.14
CA ARG A 95 18.74 -1.70 9.13
C ARG A 95 19.37 -0.36 9.47
N LEU A 96 19.52 0.53 8.47
CA LEU A 96 20.10 1.87 8.67
C LEU A 96 19.16 2.76 9.49
N ILE A 97 17.87 2.76 9.17
CA ILE A 97 16.85 3.56 9.86
C ILE A 97 16.60 3.00 11.27
N ASN A 98 16.61 1.66 11.41
CA ASN A 98 16.24 0.94 12.63
C ASN A 98 14.88 1.42 13.20
N PRO A 99 13.77 1.24 12.45
CA PRO A 99 12.48 1.80 12.81
C PRO A 99 11.83 1.08 13.98
N ASP A 100 10.90 1.79 14.65
CA ASP A 100 9.99 1.23 15.64
C ASP A 100 8.79 0.54 14.97
N ILE A 101 8.33 1.14 13.86
CA ILE A 101 7.15 0.70 13.11
C ILE A 101 7.45 0.68 11.61
N ILE A 102 7.00 -0.38 10.94
CA ILE A 102 6.95 -0.46 9.47
C ILE A 102 5.48 -0.60 9.07
N SER A 103 4.98 0.36 8.30
CA SER A 103 3.65 0.32 7.71
C SER A 103 3.75 -0.05 6.23
N GLY A 104 2.97 -1.04 5.82
CA GLY A 104 2.78 -1.43 4.44
C GLY A 104 1.31 -1.52 4.10
N ASN A 105 0.98 -1.75 2.84
CA ASN A 105 -0.40 -1.95 2.41
C ASN A 105 -0.58 -3.28 1.68
N THR A 106 -1.82 -3.75 1.63
CA THR A 106 -2.18 -5.03 1.00
C THR A 106 -1.94 -5.08 -0.50
N SER A 107 -1.75 -3.92 -1.15
CA SER A 107 -1.57 -3.82 -2.60
C SER A 107 -0.13 -4.05 -3.05
N PHE A 108 0.84 -3.88 -2.14
CA PHE A 108 2.26 -3.91 -2.49
C PHE A 108 3.10 -4.67 -1.47
N LYS A 109 3.59 -5.85 -1.85
CA LYS A 109 4.61 -6.64 -1.10
C LYS A 109 4.36 -6.82 0.40
N ALA A 110 3.09 -6.84 0.84
CA ALA A 110 2.74 -6.93 2.25
C ALA A 110 3.32 -8.18 2.93
N ASP A 111 3.32 -9.31 2.23
CA ASP A 111 3.89 -10.58 2.70
C ASP A 111 5.41 -10.49 2.95
N LEU A 112 6.13 -9.78 2.07
CA LEU A 112 7.56 -9.54 2.24
C LEU A 112 7.83 -8.61 3.43
N ILE A 113 7.05 -7.52 3.53
CA ILE A 113 7.18 -6.56 4.63
C ILE A 113 6.96 -7.24 5.98
N CYS A 114 5.93 -8.08 6.09
CA CYS A 114 5.65 -8.83 7.32
C CYS A 114 6.78 -9.78 7.73
N LYS A 115 7.52 -10.33 6.76
CA LYS A 115 8.62 -11.27 6.98
C LYS A 115 9.99 -10.62 7.16
N LEU A 116 10.06 -9.28 7.17
CA LEU A 116 11.33 -8.60 7.44
C LEU A 116 11.86 -8.97 8.82
N ASP A 117 13.10 -9.46 8.84
CA ASP A 117 13.81 -9.79 10.08
C ASP A 117 14.34 -8.50 10.73
N CYS A 118 13.51 -7.91 11.58
CA CYS A 118 13.83 -6.71 12.35
C CYS A 118 12.89 -6.60 13.56
N LYS A 119 13.25 -5.76 14.52
CA LYS A 119 12.47 -5.56 15.76
C LYS A 119 11.22 -4.70 15.57
N ALA A 120 11.13 -3.98 14.45
CA ALA A 120 10.00 -3.09 14.18
C ALA A 120 8.67 -3.83 14.18
N LYS A 121 7.61 -3.19 14.69
CA LYS A 121 6.24 -3.68 14.55
C LYS A 121 5.75 -3.50 13.11
N LYS A 122 5.15 -4.55 12.54
CA LYS A 122 4.64 -4.58 11.16
C LYS A 122 3.14 -4.33 11.18
N ILE A 123 2.73 -3.20 10.63
CA ILE A 123 1.32 -2.80 10.48
C ILE A 123 0.97 -2.88 9.01
N ILE A 124 -0.09 -3.59 8.66
CA ILE A 124 -0.56 -3.69 7.28
C ILE A 124 -1.92 -3.02 7.14
N GLU A 125 -1.99 -2.05 6.24
CA GLU A 125 -3.20 -1.28 5.95
C GLU A 125 -3.95 -1.86 4.74
N SER A 126 -5.23 -2.14 4.92
CA SER A 126 -6.14 -2.60 3.87
C SER A 126 -6.97 -1.42 3.37
N HIS A 127 -6.44 -0.70 2.37
CA HIS A 127 -7.15 0.43 1.76
C HIS A 127 -8.18 0.03 0.70
N CYS A 128 -8.14 -1.22 0.24
CA CYS A 128 -9.16 -1.81 -0.60
C CYS A 128 -9.72 -3.02 0.13
N ALA A 129 -11.04 -3.20 0.10
CA ALA A 129 -11.63 -4.38 0.71
C ALA A 129 -10.99 -5.65 0.13
N LYS A 130 -10.66 -6.59 1.01
CA LYS A 130 -9.95 -7.85 0.68
C LYS A 130 -10.55 -8.58 -0.51
N ILE A 131 -11.87 -8.51 -0.68
CA ILE A 131 -12.56 -9.13 -1.80
C ILE A 131 -12.18 -8.48 -3.15
N TYR A 132 -11.97 -7.17 -3.18
CA TYR A 132 -11.66 -6.43 -4.41
C TYR A 132 -10.20 -6.54 -4.84
N THR A 133 -9.28 -6.85 -3.96
CA THR A 133 -7.90 -7.12 -4.33
C THR A 133 -7.74 -8.37 -5.20
N ARG A 134 -8.80 -9.19 -5.29
CA ARG A 134 -8.84 -10.42 -6.09
C ARG A 134 -9.57 -10.30 -7.42
N ILE A 135 -10.25 -9.15 -7.68
CA ILE A 135 -10.99 -8.95 -8.93
C ILE A 135 -9.98 -8.47 -9.98
N PRO A 136 -9.66 -9.29 -10.98
CA PRO A 136 -8.82 -8.83 -12.08
C PRO A 136 -9.57 -7.74 -12.84
N ALA A 137 -8.94 -6.57 -13.00
CA ALA A 137 -9.44 -5.56 -13.90
C ALA A 137 -9.61 -6.17 -15.30
N ASN A 138 -10.83 -6.36 -15.73
CA ASN A 138 -11.39 -6.65 -17.05
C ASN A 138 -10.45 -7.23 -18.15
N ARG A 139 -9.50 -8.11 -17.81
CA ARG A 139 -8.64 -8.79 -18.78
C ARG A 139 -9.12 -10.23 -18.93
N LYS A 140 -9.34 -10.68 -20.17
CA LYS A 140 -9.44 -12.11 -20.50
C LYS A 140 -8.16 -12.79 -20.02
N LYS A 141 -8.18 -13.32 -18.82
CA LYS A 141 -7.04 -14.07 -18.26
C LYS A 141 -7.17 -15.54 -18.69
N SER A 142 -6.03 -16.15 -19.01
CA SER A 142 -5.98 -17.61 -19.13
C SER A 142 -6.34 -18.26 -17.79
N PHE A 143 -7.06 -19.36 -17.80
CA PHE A 143 -7.46 -20.14 -16.62
C PHE A 143 -6.29 -20.41 -15.66
N PHE A 144 -5.15 -20.83 -16.19
CA PHE A 144 -3.94 -21.08 -15.39
C PHE A 144 -3.41 -19.81 -14.69
N LYS A 145 -3.52 -18.66 -15.34
CA LYS A 145 -3.09 -17.38 -14.76
C LYS A 145 -4.01 -16.96 -13.62
N ASP A 146 -5.30 -17.22 -13.75
CA ASP A 146 -6.27 -16.94 -12.68
C ASP A 146 -6.02 -17.80 -11.44
N ILE A 147 -5.77 -19.10 -11.62
CA ILE A 147 -5.41 -20.00 -10.51
C ILE A 147 -4.13 -19.54 -9.82
N LYS A 148 -3.10 -19.20 -10.59
CA LYS A 148 -1.85 -18.68 -10.03
C LYS A 148 -2.07 -17.40 -9.23
N ASP A 149 -2.81 -16.43 -9.79
CA ASP A 149 -3.08 -15.16 -9.12
C ASP A 149 -3.88 -15.36 -7.81
N ARG A 150 -4.84 -16.29 -7.81
CA ARG A 150 -5.59 -16.68 -6.59
C ARG A 150 -4.69 -17.32 -5.55
N TYR A 151 -3.80 -18.21 -5.97
CA TYR A 151 -2.86 -18.87 -5.06
C TYR A 151 -1.89 -17.86 -4.44
N VAL A 152 -1.29 -16.97 -5.25
CA VAL A 152 -0.39 -15.92 -4.78
C VAL A 152 -1.10 -14.98 -3.81
N SER A 153 -2.34 -14.57 -4.14
CA SER A 153 -3.14 -13.73 -3.24
C SER A 153 -3.45 -14.45 -1.92
N TYR A 154 -3.82 -15.72 -1.97
CA TYR A 154 -4.07 -16.52 -0.76
C TYR A 154 -2.84 -16.61 0.11
N GLN A 155 -1.66 -16.89 -0.46
CA GLN A 155 -0.40 -16.93 0.28
C GLN A 155 -0.07 -15.58 0.92
N CYS A 156 -0.22 -14.48 0.17
CA CYS A 156 0.00 -13.14 0.69
C CYS A 156 -0.89 -12.84 1.90
N PHE A 157 -2.19 -13.08 1.80
CA PHE A 157 -3.12 -12.84 2.92
C PHE A 157 -2.86 -13.75 4.12
N ARG A 158 -2.51 -15.01 3.87
CA ARG A 158 -2.12 -15.93 4.93
C ARG A 158 -0.89 -15.43 5.68
N ASP A 159 0.11 -14.98 4.94
CA ASP A 159 1.37 -14.53 5.49
C ASP A 159 1.22 -13.20 6.23
N VAL A 160 0.44 -12.25 5.69
CA VAL A 160 0.05 -11.03 6.39
C VAL A 160 -0.63 -11.38 7.71
N LYS A 161 -1.64 -12.26 7.69
CA LYS A 161 -2.36 -12.68 8.90
C LYS A 161 -1.45 -13.33 9.94
N ARG A 162 -0.41 -14.04 9.50
CA ARG A 162 0.49 -14.78 10.39
C ARG A 162 1.60 -13.93 10.98
N TYR A 163 2.12 -12.97 10.21
CA TYR A 163 3.37 -12.28 10.53
C TYR A 163 3.22 -10.78 10.78
N SER A 164 2.04 -10.18 10.54
CA SER A 164 1.82 -8.79 10.93
C SER A 164 1.53 -8.68 12.43
N ASP A 165 1.96 -7.60 13.04
CA ASP A 165 1.62 -7.27 14.44
C ASP A 165 0.22 -6.64 14.53
N ALA A 166 -0.22 -5.92 13.50
CA ALA A 166 -1.57 -5.37 13.40
C ALA A 166 -2.02 -5.25 11.93
N ILE A 167 -3.34 -5.33 11.74
CA ILE A 167 -4.00 -5.08 10.46
C ILE A 167 -4.97 -3.91 10.65
N VAL A 168 -4.88 -2.90 9.81
CA VAL A 168 -5.78 -1.76 9.79
C VAL A 168 -6.72 -1.91 8.60
N THR A 169 -8.03 -1.79 8.84
CA THR A 169 -9.08 -1.84 7.83
C THR A 169 -9.92 -0.58 7.88
N LEU A 170 -10.59 -0.26 6.78
CA LEU A 170 -11.41 0.96 6.69
C LEU A 170 -12.83 0.74 7.21
N THR A 171 -13.32 -0.49 7.18
CA THR A 171 -14.70 -0.83 7.52
C THR A 171 -14.78 -2.12 8.33
N GLN A 172 -15.88 -2.26 9.08
CA GLN A 172 -16.17 -3.48 9.82
C GLN A 172 -16.37 -4.69 8.89
N GLY A 173 -16.95 -4.48 7.70
CA GLY A 173 -17.12 -5.53 6.70
C GLY A 173 -15.80 -6.08 6.20
N ASP A 174 -14.79 -5.22 5.96
CA ASP A 174 -13.45 -5.68 5.58
C ASP A 174 -12.75 -6.38 6.76
N ALA A 175 -12.87 -5.85 7.97
CA ALA A 175 -12.32 -6.50 9.17
C ALA A 175 -12.86 -7.94 9.34
N ALA A 176 -14.16 -8.14 9.13
CA ALA A 176 -14.78 -9.47 9.18
C ALA A 176 -14.20 -10.44 8.13
N MET A 177 -13.80 -9.94 6.95
CA MET A 177 -13.19 -10.76 5.90
C MET A 177 -11.77 -11.23 6.24
N TRP A 178 -11.07 -10.53 7.13
CA TRP A 178 -9.78 -10.98 7.64
C TRP A 178 -9.90 -12.14 8.62
N GLY A 179 -11.09 -12.35 9.21
CA GLY A 179 -11.38 -13.39 10.19
C GLY A 179 -10.64 -13.15 11.51
N GLN A 180 -10.35 -14.20 12.23
CA GLN A 180 -9.68 -14.08 13.53
C GLN A 180 -8.23 -13.67 13.36
N HIS A 181 -7.91 -12.47 13.83
CA HIS A 181 -6.56 -11.95 14.03
C HIS A 181 -6.56 -11.17 15.35
N PRO A 182 -5.53 -11.29 16.19
CA PRO A 182 -5.55 -10.69 17.53
C PRO A 182 -5.62 -9.16 17.52
N ASN A 183 -5.09 -8.52 16.49
CA ASN A 183 -4.98 -7.06 16.40
C ASN A 183 -5.51 -6.55 15.05
N ILE A 184 -6.84 -6.52 14.87
CA ILE A 184 -7.49 -5.83 13.76
C ILE A 184 -8.08 -4.52 14.29
N HIS A 185 -7.71 -3.42 13.63
CA HIS A 185 -8.22 -2.09 13.95
C HIS A 185 -9.00 -1.53 12.79
N ILE A 186 -10.17 -0.94 13.07
CA ILE A 186 -10.99 -0.28 12.06
C ILE A 186 -10.73 1.21 12.18
N ILE A 187 -10.02 1.76 11.18
CA ILE A 187 -9.66 3.17 11.11
C ILE A 187 -10.12 3.69 9.75
N PRO A 188 -11.27 4.36 9.69
CA PRO A 188 -11.78 4.92 8.44
C PRO A 188 -10.84 6.01 7.90
N ASN A 189 -10.87 6.22 6.58
CA ASN A 189 -10.18 7.34 5.98
C ASN A 189 -10.79 8.65 6.47
N THR A 190 -9.94 9.62 6.77
CA THR A 190 -10.35 10.99 7.08
C THR A 190 -10.66 11.75 5.80
N THR A 191 -11.49 12.77 5.89
CA THR A 191 -11.67 13.76 4.83
C THR A 191 -11.18 15.11 5.30
N SER A 192 -10.45 15.81 4.43
CA SER A 192 -10.05 17.21 4.64
C SER A 192 -11.06 18.19 4.03
N ILE A 193 -12.22 17.69 3.55
CA ILE A 193 -13.26 18.54 3.00
C ILE A 193 -14.05 19.15 4.14
N ASP A 194 -14.00 20.47 4.24
CA ASP A 194 -14.85 21.23 5.13
C ASP A 194 -16.25 21.34 4.50
N ILE A 195 -17.24 20.78 5.17
CA ILE A 195 -18.62 20.77 4.69
C ILE A 195 -19.25 22.12 4.98
N GLN A 196 -19.28 23.00 3.98
CA GLN A 196 -19.86 24.34 4.07
C GLN A 196 -21.38 24.31 3.90
N THR A 197 -21.91 23.38 3.13
CA THR A 197 -23.34 23.32 2.78
C THR A 197 -23.80 21.87 2.66
N ILE A 198 -24.94 21.57 3.23
CA ILE A 198 -25.62 20.28 3.12
C ILE A 198 -26.81 20.45 2.20
N SER A 199 -27.03 19.50 1.28
CA SER A 199 -28.22 19.50 0.41
C SER A 199 -29.48 19.31 1.23
N SER A 200 -30.54 20.12 0.94
CA SER A 200 -31.86 19.90 1.53
C SER A 200 -32.54 18.63 1.02
N CYS A 201 -32.06 18.04 -0.06
CA CYS A 201 -32.66 16.88 -0.73
C CYS A 201 -34.10 17.08 -1.23
N GLU A 202 -34.56 18.33 -1.34
CA GLU A 202 -35.90 18.63 -1.80
C GLU A 202 -36.09 18.48 -3.32
N ALA A 203 -35.00 18.65 -4.07
CA ALA A 203 -35.04 18.48 -5.53
C ALA A 203 -34.45 17.09 -5.91
N PRO A 204 -35.05 16.38 -6.88
CA PRO A 204 -34.57 15.08 -7.35
C PRO A 204 -33.31 15.24 -8.22
N ARG A 205 -32.18 15.60 -7.60
CA ARG A 205 -30.91 15.80 -8.28
C ARG A 205 -29.93 14.71 -7.83
N VAL A 206 -29.22 14.11 -8.78
CA VAL A 206 -28.17 13.13 -8.54
C VAL A 206 -26.88 13.66 -9.13
N ILE A 207 -25.82 13.63 -8.33
CA ILE A 207 -24.46 13.97 -8.77
C ILE A 207 -23.64 12.69 -8.72
N ALA A 208 -22.93 12.41 -9.81
CA ALA A 208 -21.94 11.34 -9.86
C ALA A 208 -20.58 11.97 -10.14
N ALA A 209 -19.60 11.65 -9.28
CA ALA A 209 -18.21 12.04 -9.46
C ALA A 209 -17.32 10.80 -9.40
N GLY A 210 -16.41 10.65 -10.35
CA GLY A 210 -15.54 9.48 -10.41
C GLY A 210 -14.45 9.61 -11.46
N ARG A 211 -13.50 8.69 -11.41
CA ARG A 211 -12.46 8.57 -12.44
C ARG A 211 -13.02 7.75 -13.60
N LEU A 212 -12.92 8.27 -14.81
CA LEU A 212 -13.14 7.47 -16.00
C LEU A 212 -11.88 6.61 -16.23
N THR A 213 -12.06 5.30 -16.18
CA THR A 213 -11.00 4.32 -16.50
C THR A 213 -11.46 3.54 -17.73
N TRP A 214 -10.60 3.47 -18.72
CA TRP A 214 -10.80 2.69 -19.96
C TRP A 214 -10.22 1.30 -19.83
#